data_be2eee35dd36d0ca0cff3e0cf3a820ac
#
_entry.id   be2eee35dd36d0ca0cff3e0cf3a820ac
#
_cell.length_a   1.000
_cell.length_b   1.000
_cell.length_c   1.000
_cell.angle_alpha   90.00
_cell.angle_beta   90.00
_cell.angle_gamma   90.00
#
_symmetry.space_group_name_H-M   'P 1'
#
loop_
_entity.id
_entity.type
_entity.pdbx_description
1 polymer ?
#
loop_
_entity_poly.entity_id
_entity_poly.type
_entity_poly.pdbx_seq_one_letter_code
_entity_poly.pdbx_strand_id
1 'polypeptide(L)'
;AAGQLADSGNPATKTALLERLAVETEPDAKAAMQASLRAVEAALAWGDKLAAIFSGISLGSILLLVALGLAITYGLMGVINMAHGELMMIGAYATYVVQGVFQKFFPGAFDWYLVAAVPVAFAASALMGAALERSVIRFLYGRPLETLLATWGISLMLQQLVRSFFGAQNVGVENPSWMSGGVQLMGNLQLPWNRIIIIVFAFAVLGGVAFLISKTRLGLFVRGVTQNRPIASCMGVNTARIDTYAFALGSGIAGLAGCALS
;
A
#
# COMPACT_ATOMS: atom_id res chain seq x y z
N ALA A 1 -10.21 -36.84 27.76
CA ALA A 1 -8.97 -36.33 27.20
C ALA A 1 -9.17 -35.82 25.75
N ALA A 2 -9.67 -36.64 24.81
CA ALA A 2 -9.85 -36.24 23.41
C ALA A 2 -10.82 -35.04 23.25
N GLY A 3 -11.92 -35.00 24.01
CA GLY A 3 -12.89 -33.89 23.95
C GLY A 3 -12.35 -32.53 24.41
N GLN A 4 -11.34 -32.51 25.29
CA GLN A 4 -10.69 -31.26 25.72
C GLN A 4 -9.76 -30.69 24.65
N LEU A 5 -9.33 -31.53 23.72
CA LEU A 5 -8.49 -31.11 22.58
C LEU A 5 -9.32 -30.54 21.41
N ALA A 6 -10.64 -30.77 21.42
CA ALA A 6 -11.52 -30.26 20.35
C ALA A 6 -11.60 -28.73 20.31
N ASP A 7 -11.43 -28.05 21.46
CA ASP A 7 -11.43 -26.57 21.54
C ASP A 7 -10.07 -25.94 21.26
N SER A 8 -9.02 -26.74 21.05
CA SER A 8 -7.70 -26.23 20.80
C SER A 8 -7.53 -25.90 19.30
N GLY A 9 -7.53 -24.62 18.95
CA GLY A 9 -7.23 -24.14 17.60
C GLY A 9 -5.75 -24.24 17.21
N ASN A 10 -4.98 -25.19 17.76
CA ASN A 10 -3.55 -25.31 17.52
C ASN A 10 -3.25 -26.38 16.45
N PRO A 11 -2.50 -26.06 15.38
CA PRO A 11 -2.08 -27.01 14.36
C PRO A 11 -1.37 -28.27 14.90
N ALA A 12 -0.58 -28.11 15.99
CA ALA A 12 0.09 -29.24 16.65
C ALA A 12 -0.89 -30.28 17.20
N THR A 13 -2.08 -29.85 17.64
CA THR A 13 -3.13 -30.76 18.13
C THR A 13 -3.69 -31.61 16.99
N LYS A 14 -3.84 -31.06 15.79
CA LYS A 14 -4.24 -31.83 14.59
C LYS A 14 -3.23 -32.93 14.30
N THR A 15 -1.94 -32.62 14.29
CA THR A 15 -0.87 -33.59 14.02
C THR A 15 -0.86 -34.71 15.07
N ALA A 16 -0.95 -34.34 16.36
CA ALA A 16 -0.98 -35.32 17.45
C ALA A 16 -2.21 -36.23 17.40
N LEU A 17 -3.40 -35.69 17.03
CA LEU A 17 -4.60 -36.48 16.85
C LEU A 17 -4.50 -37.44 15.66
N LEU A 18 -3.89 -37.04 14.56
CA LEU A 18 -3.66 -37.88 13.37
C LEU A 18 -2.69 -39.03 13.68
N GLU A 19 -1.58 -38.75 14.37
CA GLU A 19 -0.59 -39.77 14.78
C GLU A 19 -1.21 -40.79 15.71
N ARG A 20 -2.00 -40.35 16.69
CA ARG A 20 -2.70 -41.26 17.63
C ARG A 20 -3.78 -42.08 16.95
N LEU A 21 -4.53 -41.48 16.01
CA LEU A 21 -5.61 -42.17 15.28
C LEU A 21 -5.05 -43.31 14.41
N ALA A 22 -3.80 -43.22 13.95
CA ALA A 22 -3.12 -44.25 13.17
C ALA A 22 -2.75 -45.49 14.01
N VAL A 23 -2.55 -45.33 15.32
CA VAL A 23 -2.09 -46.39 16.23
C VAL A 23 -3.25 -46.96 17.09
N GLU A 24 -4.34 -46.21 17.23
CA GLU A 24 -5.48 -46.60 18.11
C GLU A 24 -6.26 -47.77 17.50
N THR A 25 -6.62 -48.73 18.31
CA THR A 25 -7.35 -49.95 17.89
C THR A 25 -8.80 -49.98 18.37
N GLU A 26 -9.14 -49.22 19.42
CA GLU A 26 -10.45 -49.23 20.03
C GLU A 26 -11.48 -48.39 19.26
N PRO A 27 -12.65 -48.95 18.86
CA PRO A 27 -13.58 -48.25 17.97
C PRO A 27 -14.19 -46.98 18.59
N ASP A 28 -14.48 -46.99 19.89
CA ASP A 28 -15.07 -45.85 20.60
C ASP A 28 -14.05 -44.70 20.74
N ALA A 29 -12.78 -45.03 21.00
CA ALA A 29 -11.70 -44.06 21.07
C ALA A 29 -11.44 -43.43 19.69
N LYS A 30 -11.48 -44.22 18.62
CA LYS A 30 -11.38 -43.73 17.24
C LYS A 30 -12.50 -42.74 16.89
N ALA A 31 -13.73 -43.08 17.23
CA ALA A 31 -14.88 -42.20 16.96
C ALA A 31 -14.75 -40.85 17.69
N ALA A 32 -14.33 -40.87 18.96
CA ALA A 32 -14.11 -39.67 19.76
C ALA A 32 -12.96 -38.83 19.20
N MET A 33 -11.84 -39.44 18.78
CA MET A 33 -10.72 -38.74 18.16
C MET A 33 -11.09 -38.14 16.80
N GLN A 34 -11.88 -38.85 15.98
CA GLN A 34 -12.38 -38.32 14.71
C GLN A 34 -13.32 -37.13 14.88
N ALA A 35 -14.20 -37.17 15.91
CA ALA A 35 -15.05 -36.03 16.21
C ALA A 35 -14.23 -34.80 16.65
N SER A 36 -13.23 -34.99 17.50
CA SER A 36 -12.32 -33.94 17.93
C SER A 36 -11.47 -33.40 16.78
N LEU A 37 -11.01 -34.28 15.88
CA LEU A 37 -10.24 -33.87 14.68
C LEU A 37 -11.10 -33.00 13.77
N ARG A 38 -12.36 -33.35 13.52
CA ARG A 38 -13.28 -32.53 12.72
C ARG A 38 -13.51 -31.14 13.33
N ALA A 39 -13.64 -31.07 14.66
CA ALA A 39 -13.82 -29.80 15.38
C ALA A 39 -12.55 -28.91 15.24
N VAL A 40 -11.37 -29.51 15.46
CA VAL A 40 -10.07 -28.80 15.26
C VAL A 40 -9.89 -28.35 13.82
N GLU A 41 -10.20 -29.22 12.84
CA GLU A 41 -10.11 -28.86 11.41
C GLU A 41 -11.08 -27.72 11.04
N ALA A 42 -12.28 -27.71 11.59
CA ALA A 42 -13.24 -26.61 11.38
C ALA A 42 -12.72 -25.30 11.99
N ALA A 43 -12.15 -25.34 13.20
CA ALA A 43 -11.56 -24.18 13.85
C ALA A 43 -10.35 -23.62 13.05
N LEU A 44 -9.46 -24.52 12.58
CA LEU A 44 -8.32 -24.14 11.74
C LEU A 44 -8.77 -23.56 10.40
N ALA A 45 -9.78 -24.15 9.74
CA ALA A 45 -10.32 -23.63 8.48
C ALA A 45 -10.94 -22.22 8.63
N TRP A 46 -11.53 -21.90 9.78
CA TRP A 46 -11.98 -20.54 10.09
C TRP A 46 -10.81 -19.59 10.27
N GLY A 47 -9.76 -19.99 10.98
CA GLY A 47 -8.54 -19.20 11.12
C GLY A 47 -7.90 -18.89 9.77
N ASP A 48 -7.80 -19.88 8.88
CA ASP A 48 -7.23 -19.70 7.53
C ASP A 48 -8.07 -18.74 6.66
N LYS A 49 -9.40 -18.82 6.73
CA LYS A 49 -10.31 -17.89 6.06
C LYS A 49 -10.13 -16.46 6.57
N LEU A 50 -10.04 -16.27 7.87
CA LEU A 50 -9.82 -14.95 8.48
C LEU A 50 -8.45 -14.40 8.11
N ALA A 51 -7.40 -15.23 8.09
CA ALA A 51 -6.07 -14.86 7.62
C ALA A 51 -6.07 -14.40 6.16
N ALA A 52 -6.79 -15.12 5.30
CA ALA A 52 -6.94 -14.75 3.88
C ALA A 52 -7.69 -13.42 3.71
N ILE A 53 -8.79 -13.22 4.43
CA ILE A 53 -9.55 -11.96 4.42
C ILE A 53 -8.67 -10.80 4.88
N PHE A 54 -7.95 -10.96 5.99
CA PHE A 54 -7.06 -9.93 6.52
C PHE A 54 -5.93 -9.59 5.54
N SER A 55 -5.30 -10.61 4.93
CA SER A 55 -4.29 -10.42 3.90
C SER A 55 -4.84 -9.69 2.68
N GLY A 56 -6.08 -10.02 2.29
CA GLY A 56 -6.79 -9.34 1.20
C GLY A 56 -7.08 -7.88 1.51
N ILE A 57 -7.53 -7.56 2.73
CA ILE A 57 -7.76 -6.19 3.19
C ILE A 57 -6.45 -5.39 3.21
N SER A 58 -5.37 -5.99 3.70
CA SER A 58 -4.06 -5.33 3.73
C SER A 58 -3.56 -4.99 2.32
N LEU A 59 -3.60 -5.95 1.40
CA LEU A 59 -3.23 -5.72 0.00
C LEU A 59 -4.19 -4.72 -0.67
N GLY A 60 -5.49 -4.86 -0.43
CA GLY A 60 -6.51 -3.94 -0.92
C GLY A 60 -6.31 -2.50 -0.43
N SER A 61 -5.79 -2.31 0.78
CA SER A 61 -5.47 -0.98 1.33
C SER A 61 -4.34 -0.29 0.56
N ILE A 62 -3.30 -1.03 0.16
CA ILE A 62 -2.24 -0.49 -0.68
C ILE A 62 -2.79 -0.14 -2.06
N LEU A 63 -3.55 -1.05 -2.67
CA LEU A 63 -4.19 -0.80 -3.97
C LEU A 63 -5.17 0.37 -3.93
N LEU A 64 -5.84 0.60 -2.79
CA LEU A 64 -6.69 1.77 -2.57
C LEU A 64 -5.89 3.08 -2.65
N LEU A 65 -4.69 3.13 -2.05
CA LEU A 65 -3.81 4.30 -2.16
C LEU A 65 -3.37 4.55 -3.61
N VAL A 66 -2.99 3.50 -4.32
CA VAL A 66 -2.62 3.59 -5.75
C VAL A 66 -3.79 4.11 -6.57
N ALA A 67 -4.97 3.51 -6.38
CA ALA A 67 -6.19 3.90 -7.08
C ALA A 67 -6.61 5.35 -6.76
N LEU A 68 -6.46 5.78 -5.50
CA LEU A 68 -6.75 7.15 -5.07
C LEU A 68 -5.85 8.16 -5.77
N GLY A 69 -4.54 7.89 -5.85
CA GLY A 69 -3.59 8.73 -6.57
C GLY A 69 -3.95 8.84 -8.06
N LEU A 70 -4.28 7.71 -8.69
CA LEU A 70 -4.71 7.68 -10.08
C LEU A 70 -6.08 8.38 -10.28
N ALA A 71 -7.03 8.20 -9.37
CA ALA A 71 -8.34 8.84 -9.43
C ALA A 71 -8.24 10.36 -9.36
N ILE A 72 -7.30 10.90 -8.58
CA ILE A 72 -7.04 12.33 -8.52
C ILE A 72 -6.50 12.82 -9.87
N THR A 73 -5.46 12.20 -10.40
CA THR A 73 -4.83 12.65 -11.65
C THR A 73 -5.78 12.50 -12.85
N TYR A 74 -6.43 11.34 -12.99
CA TYR A 74 -7.37 11.10 -14.08
C TYR A 74 -8.67 11.88 -13.91
N GLY A 75 -9.25 11.87 -12.71
CA GLY A 75 -10.55 12.50 -12.44
C GLY A 75 -10.51 14.03 -12.55
N LEU A 76 -9.38 14.69 -12.27
CA LEU A 76 -9.26 16.14 -12.35
C LEU A 76 -8.79 16.64 -13.71
N MET A 77 -7.93 15.89 -14.38
CA MET A 77 -7.22 16.35 -15.57
C MET A 77 -7.60 15.56 -16.83
N GLY A 78 -8.27 14.43 -16.69
CA GLY A 78 -8.57 13.52 -17.81
C GLY A 78 -7.31 12.89 -18.44
N VAL A 79 -6.19 12.92 -17.74
CA VAL A 79 -4.90 12.44 -18.23
C VAL A 79 -4.67 11.00 -17.82
N ILE A 80 -4.47 10.13 -18.81
CA ILE A 80 -4.08 8.73 -18.57
C ILE A 80 -2.57 8.71 -18.33
N ASN A 81 -2.17 8.47 -17.08
CA ASN A 81 -0.75 8.43 -16.70
C ASN A 81 -0.25 6.99 -16.59
N MET A 82 0.45 6.51 -17.62
CA MET A 82 1.07 5.17 -17.60
C MET A 82 2.29 5.09 -16.66
N ALA A 83 2.89 6.24 -16.32
CA ALA A 83 4.04 6.31 -15.39
C ALA A 83 3.64 6.35 -13.90
N HIS A 84 2.37 6.04 -13.58
CA HIS A 84 1.89 6.08 -12.19
C HIS A 84 2.61 5.05 -11.30
N GLY A 85 2.91 3.86 -11.83
CA GLY A 85 3.67 2.81 -11.14
C GLY A 85 5.11 3.25 -10.82
N GLU A 86 5.75 4.02 -11.71
CA GLU A 86 7.10 4.54 -11.49
C GLU A 86 7.15 5.64 -10.45
N LEU A 87 6.07 6.41 -10.29
CA LEU A 87 5.94 7.36 -9.17
C LEU A 87 5.84 6.62 -7.83
N MET A 88 5.17 5.48 -7.81
CA MET A 88 5.15 4.57 -6.66
C MET A 88 6.54 3.98 -6.39
N MET A 89 7.26 3.54 -7.43
CA MET A 89 8.64 3.07 -7.35
C MET A 89 9.56 4.15 -6.75
N ILE A 90 9.43 5.42 -7.15
CA ILE A 90 10.21 6.53 -6.59
C ILE A 90 9.97 6.66 -5.08
N GLY A 91 8.72 6.51 -4.62
CA GLY A 91 8.39 6.50 -3.19
C GLY A 91 9.06 5.37 -2.43
N ALA A 92 9.07 4.15 -2.99
CA ALA A 92 9.74 2.99 -2.41
C ALA A 92 11.26 3.20 -2.30
N TYR A 93 11.90 3.70 -3.38
CA TYR A 93 13.33 4.01 -3.35
C TYR A 93 13.69 5.19 -2.43
N ALA A 94 12.80 6.18 -2.30
CA ALA A 94 12.98 7.24 -1.32
C ALA A 94 12.98 6.69 0.11
N THR A 95 12.11 5.72 0.41
CA THR A 95 12.11 5.00 1.69
C THR A 95 13.42 4.26 1.94
N TYR A 96 13.91 3.54 0.93
CA TYR A 96 15.20 2.85 0.99
C TYR A 96 16.37 3.82 1.26
N VAL A 97 16.41 4.96 0.58
CA VAL A 97 17.45 5.99 0.80
C VAL A 97 17.39 6.54 2.23
N VAL A 98 16.18 6.84 2.74
CA VAL A 98 16.02 7.31 4.12
C VAL A 98 16.51 6.25 5.11
N GLN A 99 16.17 4.98 4.89
CA GLN A 99 16.69 3.87 5.70
C GLN A 99 18.22 3.86 5.73
N GLY A 100 18.88 3.94 4.56
CA GLY A 100 20.34 3.96 4.46
C GLY A 100 20.98 5.16 5.18
N VAL A 101 20.33 6.34 5.13
CA VAL A 101 20.76 7.52 5.89
C VAL A 101 20.67 7.27 7.40
N PHE A 102 19.57 6.69 7.87
CA PHE A 102 19.40 6.38 9.30
C PHE A 102 20.40 5.32 9.78
N GLN A 103 20.63 4.26 9.00
CA GLN A 103 21.63 3.24 9.32
C GLN A 103 23.03 3.84 9.47
N LYS A 104 23.40 4.78 8.61
CA LYS A 104 24.73 5.37 8.57
C LYS A 104 24.96 6.47 9.61
N PHE A 105 23.97 7.35 9.81
CA PHE A 105 24.13 8.56 10.60
C PHE A 105 23.41 8.52 11.96
N PHE A 106 22.36 7.73 12.08
CA PHE A 106 21.51 7.68 13.28
C PHE A 106 21.16 6.23 13.69
N PRO A 107 22.13 5.35 13.95
CA PRO A 107 21.84 3.94 14.26
C PRO A 107 20.96 3.76 15.50
N GLY A 108 21.07 4.66 16.49
CA GLY A 108 20.24 4.64 17.71
C GLY A 108 18.79 5.09 17.50
N ALA A 109 18.47 5.71 16.35
CA ALA A 109 17.12 6.16 16.01
C ALA A 109 16.56 5.39 14.79
N PHE A 110 17.15 4.23 14.46
CA PHE A 110 16.76 3.45 13.29
C PHE A 110 15.27 3.13 13.27
N ASP A 111 14.68 2.82 14.40
CA ASP A 111 13.26 2.50 14.51
C ASP A 111 12.30 3.64 14.06
N TRP A 112 12.79 4.88 14.01
CA TRP A 112 12.01 6.05 13.58
C TRP A 112 12.16 6.41 12.10
N TYR A 113 13.02 5.68 11.34
CA TYR A 113 13.26 6.00 9.93
C TYR A 113 11.96 5.99 9.10
N LEU A 114 11.02 5.08 9.40
CA LEU A 114 9.76 4.96 8.67
C LEU A 114 8.91 6.22 8.80
N VAL A 115 8.86 6.83 9.99
CA VAL A 115 8.13 8.09 10.22
C VAL A 115 8.72 9.24 9.39
N ALA A 116 10.04 9.26 9.22
CA ALA A 116 10.72 10.23 8.35
C ALA A 116 10.57 9.85 6.86
N ALA A 117 10.52 8.56 6.54
CA ALA A 117 10.39 8.08 5.16
C ALA A 117 9.04 8.46 4.53
N VAL A 118 7.95 8.45 5.30
CA VAL A 118 6.60 8.80 4.81
C VAL A 118 6.57 10.19 4.16
N PRO A 119 6.93 11.30 4.84
CA PRO A 119 6.93 12.63 4.21
C PRO A 119 7.96 12.75 3.08
N VAL A 120 9.10 12.07 3.17
CA VAL A 120 10.13 12.11 2.11
C VAL A 120 9.66 11.37 0.87
N ALA A 121 9.05 10.19 1.00
CA ALA A 121 8.47 9.44 -0.11
C ALA A 121 7.35 10.23 -0.80
N PHE A 122 6.47 10.87 -0.03
CA PHE A 122 5.45 11.77 -0.56
C PHE A 122 6.09 12.93 -1.33
N ALA A 123 7.05 13.63 -0.73
CA ALA A 123 7.70 14.79 -1.34
C ALA A 123 8.48 14.43 -2.61
N ALA A 124 9.25 13.33 -2.59
CA ALA A 124 10.02 12.88 -3.74
C ALA A 124 9.11 12.57 -4.93
N SER A 125 8.05 11.80 -4.71
CA SER A 125 7.09 11.44 -5.77
C SER A 125 6.25 12.64 -6.21
N ALA A 126 5.86 13.53 -5.29
CA ALA A 126 5.13 14.77 -5.62
C ALA A 126 5.98 15.74 -6.46
N LEU A 127 7.26 15.91 -6.11
CA LEU A 127 8.18 16.74 -6.87
C LEU A 127 8.43 16.17 -8.26
N MET A 128 8.64 14.85 -8.39
CA MET A 128 8.78 14.21 -9.69
C MET A 128 7.50 14.36 -10.51
N GLY A 129 6.33 14.16 -9.91
CA GLY A 129 5.05 14.38 -10.59
C GLY A 129 4.88 15.83 -11.04
N ALA A 130 5.18 16.80 -10.19
CA ALA A 130 5.15 18.22 -10.56
C ALA A 130 6.12 18.56 -11.71
N ALA A 131 7.31 17.95 -11.72
CA ALA A 131 8.27 18.10 -12.80
C ALA A 131 7.74 17.53 -14.11
N LEU A 132 7.15 16.32 -14.08
CA LEU A 132 6.56 15.67 -15.26
C LEU A 132 5.35 16.46 -15.80
N GLU A 133 4.51 16.98 -14.92
CA GLU A 133 3.37 17.81 -15.34
C GLU A 133 3.87 19.06 -16.06
N ARG A 134 4.84 19.78 -15.49
CA ARG A 134 5.35 21.03 -16.07
C ARG A 134 6.16 20.85 -17.36
N SER A 135 6.90 19.74 -17.48
CA SER A 135 7.81 19.50 -18.60
C SER A 135 7.13 18.84 -19.80
N VAL A 136 6.15 17.94 -19.56
CA VAL A 136 5.56 17.10 -20.61
C VAL A 136 4.04 17.18 -20.64
N ILE A 137 3.38 16.84 -19.53
CA ILE A 137 1.93 16.59 -19.53
C ILE A 137 1.15 17.85 -19.87
N ARG A 138 1.59 19.00 -19.40
CA ARG A 138 0.98 20.31 -19.69
C ARG A 138 0.75 20.56 -21.18
N PHE A 139 1.67 20.13 -22.04
CA PHE A 139 1.60 20.36 -23.48
C PHE A 139 0.70 19.35 -24.21
N LEU A 140 0.29 18.31 -23.52
CA LEU A 140 -0.48 17.19 -24.06
C LEU A 140 -1.96 17.18 -23.61
N TYR A 141 -2.40 18.22 -22.91
CA TYR A 141 -3.79 18.33 -22.50
C TYR A 141 -4.75 18.29 -23.69
N GLY A 142 -5.82 17.49 -23.55
CA GLY A 142 -6.81 17.29 -24.59
C GLY A 142 -6.41 16.29 -25.69
N ARG A 143 -5.26 15.64 -25.58
CA ARG A 143 -4.74 14.65 -26.53
C ARG A 143 -4.44 13.32 -25.84
N PRO A 144 -5.48 12.51 -25.55
CA PRO A 144 -5.34 11.33 -24.68
C PRO A 144 -4.35 10.28 -25.22
N LEU A 145 -4.34 10.05 -26.56
CA LEU A 145 -3.41 9.07 -27.16
C LEU A 145 -1.94 9.54 -27.09
N GLU A 146 -1.69 10.80 -27.34
CA GLU A 146 -0.33 11.36 -27.26
C GLU A 146 0.16 11.34 -25.81
N THR A 147 -0.71 11.64 -24.85
CA THR A 147 -0.39 11.59 -23.42
C THR A 147 -0.07 10.17 -22.97
N LEU A 148 -0.82 9.18 -23.42
CA LEU A 148 -0.59 7.77 -23.11
C LEU A 148 0.80 7.33 -23.63
N LEU A 149 1.13 7.63 -24.89
CA LEU A 149 2.43 7.29 -25.48
C LEU A 149 3.60 8.00 -24.79
N ALA A 150 3.44 9.29 -24.51
CA ALA A 150 4.48 10.09 -23.84
C ALA A 150 4.73 9.57 -22.41
N THR A 151 3.67 9.30 -21.64
CA THR A 151 3.81 8.76 -20.27
C THR A 151 4.36 7.34 -20.25
N TRP A 152 4.08 6.52 -21.28
CA TRP A 152 4.72 5.22 -21.45
C TRP A 152 6.23 5.35 -21.71
N GLY A 153 6.65 6.27 -22.58
CA GLY A 153 8.07 6.56 -22.80
C GLY A 153 8.76 7.07 -21.53
N ILE A 154 8.10 7.96 -20.76
CA ILE A 154 8.59 8.43 -19.46
C ILE A 154 8.73 7.27 -18.47
N SER A 155 7.78 6.35 -18.43
CA SER A 155 7.83 5.14 -17.61
C SER A 155 9.15 4.37 -17.86
N LEU A 156 9.46 4.07 -19.11
CA LEU A 156 10.71 3.38 -19.48
C LEU A 156 11.96 4.18 -19.08
N MET A 157 11.94 5.50 -19.24
CA MET A 157 13.04 6.37 -18.84
C MET A 157 13.25 6.35 -17.33
N LEU A 158 12.19 6.46 -16.54
CA LEU A 158 12.26 6.42 -15.07
C LEU A 158 12.76 5.06 -14.56
N GLN A 159 12.28 3.96 -15.14
CA GLN A 159 12.77 2.60 -14.79
C GLN A 159 14.27 2.48 -15.07
N GLN A 160 14.72 2.93 -16.24
CA GLN A 160 16.12 2.85 -16.59
C GLN A 160 17.00 3.77 -15.73
N LEU A 161 16.49 4.96 -15.40
CA LEU A 161 17.17 5.90 -14.51
C LEU A 161 17.37 5.26 -13.10
N VAL A 162 16.34 4.70 -12.52
CA VAL A 162 16.44 4.04 -11.20
C VAL A 162 17.41 2.85 -11.26
N ARG A 163 17.35 2.02 -12.31
CA ARG A 163 18.31 0.91 -12.50
C ARG A 163 19.75 1.39 -12.63
N SER A 164 19.98 2.55 -13.24
CA SER A 164 21.31 3.12 -13.40
C SER A 164 21.90 3.63 -12.08
N PHE A 165 21.05 4.14 -11.16
CA PHE A 165 21.49 4.65 -9.86
C PHE A 165 21.59 3.57 -8.79
N PHE A 166 20.62 2.66 -8.72
CA PHE A 166 20.51 1.66 -7.65
C PHE A 166 20.91 0.25 -8.09
N GLY A 167 21.16 0.06 -9.39
CA GLY A 167 21.46 -1.26 -9.96
C GLY A 167 20.20 -2.04 -10.34
N ALA A 168 20.42 -3.23 -10.93
CA ALA A 168 19.34 -4.12 -11.38
C ALA A 168 18.83 -5.07 -10.28
N GLN A 169 19.48 -5.10 -9.12
CA GLN A 169 19.14 -5.97 -8.00
C GLN A 169 17.97 -5.38 -7.20
N ASN A 170 17.09 -6.26 -6.71
CA ASN A 170 16.06 -5.84 -5.77
C ASN A 170 16.69 -5.41 -4.44
N VAL A 171 16.32 -4.22 -3.97
CA VAL A 171 16.73 -3.71 -2.67
C VAL A 171 15.62 -3.99 -1.66
N GLY A 172 15.98 -4.53 -0.50
CA GLY A 172 15.05 -4.79 0.60
C GLY A 172 15.02 -3.64 1.57
N VAL A 173 13.84 -3.35 2.12
CA VAL A 173 13.65 -2.43 3.22
C VAL A 173 13.42 -3.24 4.49
N GLU A 174 14.16 -2.94 5.56
CA GLU A 174 14.07 -3.65 6.84
C GLU A 174 12.95 -3.05 7.69
N ASN A 175 12.11 -3.91 8.24
CA ASN A 175 11.06 -3.44 9.15
C ASN A 175 11.65 -2.95 10.47
N PRO A 176 11.16 -1.83 11.05
CA PRO A 176 11.52 -1.40 12.40
C PRO A 176 11.20 -2.45 13.44
N SER A 177 11.93 -2.47 14.57
CA SER A 177 11.79 -3.47 15.63
C SER A 177 10.36 -3.51 16.22
N TRP A 178 9.69 -2.37 16.32
CA TRP A 178 8.31 -2.26 16.83
C TRP A 178 7.23 -2.77 15.87
N MET A 179 7.57 -2.97 14.58
CA MET A 179 6.67 -3.61 13.59
C MET A 179 6.89 -5.12 13.50
N SER A 180 7.94 -5.65 14.15
CA SER A 180 8.22 -7.08 14.19
C SER A 180 7.25 -7.79 15.14
N GLY A 181 6.80 -9.00 14.75
CA GLY A 181 5.82 -9.77 15.52
C GLY A 181 4.39 -9.61 15.01
N GLY A 182 3.43 -10.02 15.83
CA GLY A 182 2.01 -9.98 15.48
C GLY A 182 1.11 -10.31 16.66
N VAL A 183 -0.17 -10.00 16.52
CA VAL A 183 -1.22 -10.37 17.47
C VAL A 183 -1.71 -11.77 17.13
N GLN A 184 -1.57 -12.70 18.07
CA GLN A 184 -2.08 -14.05 17.94
C GLN A 184 -3.54 -14.07 18.42
N LEU A 185 -4.48 -14.18 17.48
CA LEU A 185 -5.92 -14.22 17.78
C LEU A 185 -6.41 -15.66 17.98
N MET A 186 -5.85 -16.60 17.23
CA MET A 186 -6.14 -18.04 17.30
C MET A 186 -4.83 -18.81 17.12
N GLY A 187 -4.84 -20.11 17.42
CA GLY A 187 -3.64 -20.95 17.34
C GLY A 187 -2.92 -20.96 15.98
N ASN A 188 -3.66 -20.76 14.91
CA ASN A 188 -3.14 -20.64 13.54
C ASN A 188 -3.27 -19.24 12.93
N LEU A 189 -3.89 -18.27 13.61
CA LEU A 189 -4.10 -16.92 13.11
C LEU A 189 -3.20 -15.92 13.83
N GLN A 190 -2.12 -15.54 13.16
CA GLN A 190 -1.24 -14.45 13.59
C GLN A 190 -1.42 -13.27 12.62
N LEU A 191 -1.79 -12.12 13.17
CA LEU A 191 -1.91 -10.86 12.42
C LEU A 191 -0.62 -10.07 12.57
N PRO A 192 0.23 -9.97 11.53
CA PRO A 192 1.47 -9.19 11.59
C PRO A 192 1.20 -7.70 11.82
N TRP A 193 1.93 -7.07 12.72
CA TRP A 193 1.80 -5.65 13.04
C TRP A 193 2.00 -4.73 11.82
N ASN A 194 2.94 -5.07 10.94
CA ASN A 194 3.18 -4.30 9.72
C ASN A 194 1.93 -4.17 8.86
N ARG A 195 1.14 -5.25 8.70
CA ARG A 195 -0.10 -5.21 7.90
C ARG A 195 -1.20 -4.38 8.55
N ILE A 196 -1.32 -4.42 9.88
CA ILE A 196 -2.27 -3.60 10.62
C ILE A 196 -1.95 -2.12 10.42
N ILE A 197 -0.67 -1.77 10.53
CA ILE A 197 -0.21 -0.40 10.37
C ILE A 197 -0.44 0.10 8.94
N ILE A 198 -0.18 -0.73 7.92
CA ILE A 198 -0.48 -0.39 6.52
C ILE A 198 -1.97 -0.07 6.33
N ILE A 199 -2.87 -0.87 6.89
CA ILE A 199 -4.32 -0.64 6.80
C ILE A 199 -4.68 0.70 7.44
N VAL A 200 -4.23 0.94 8.69
CA VAL A 200 -4.50 2.18 9.42
C VAL A 200 -3.93 3.39 8.66
N PHE A 201 -2.71 3.27 8.16
CA PHE A 201 -2.04 4.30 7.36
C PHE A 201 -2.82 4.62 6.08
N ALA A 202 -3.27 3.61 5.34
CA ALA A 202 -4.06 3.81 4.13
C ALA A 202 -5.36 4.56 4.39
N PHE A 203 -6.10 4.21 5.46
CA PHE A 203 -7.30 4.92 5.85
C PHE A 203 -7.02 6.34 6.36
N ALA A 204 -5.91 6.55 7.06
CA ALA A 204 -5.48 7.88 7.49
C ALA A 204 -5.17 8.79 6.29
N VAL A 205 -4.46 8.28 5.29
CA VAL A 205 -4.18 9.02 4.04
C VAL A 205 -5.48 9.30 3.29
N LEU A 206 -6.37 8.31 3.14
CA LEU A 206 -7.69 8.49 2.52
C LEU A 206 -8.50 9.59 3.21
N GLY A 207 -8.57 9.55 4.54
CA GLY A 207 -9.25 10.56 5.35
C GLY A 207 -8.60 11.95 5.21
N GLY A 208 -7.27 12.02 5.21
CA GLY A 208 -6.51 13.25 4.98
C GLY A 208 -6.79 13.88 3.61
N VAL A 209 -6.80 13.07 2.56
CA VAL A 209 -7.12 13.52 1.20
C VAL A 209 -8.58 13.95 1.08
N ALA A 210 -9.51 13.18 1.64
CA ALA A 210 -10.93 13.53 1.67
C ALA A 210 -11.15 14.87 2.41
N PHE A 211 -10.48 15.07 3.53
CA PHE A 211 -10.50 16.34 4.28
C PHE A 211 -9.91 17.47 3.43
N LEU A 212 -8.77 17.27 2.80
CA LEU A 212 -8.11 18.27 1.97
C LEU A 212 -9.00 18.70 0.80
N ILE A 213 -9.61 17.74 0.10
CA ILE A 213 -10.49 18.04 -1.06
C ILE A 213 -11.83 18.66 -0.59
N SER A 214 -12.39 18.24 0.55
CA SER A 214 -13.72 18.71 0.99
C SER A 214 -13.67 20.04 1.75
N LYS A 215 -12.62 20.31 2.51
CA LYS A 215 -12.57 21.40 3.48
C LYS A 215 -11.55 22.50 3.15
N THR A 216 -10.68 22.33 2.14
CA THR A 216 -9.65 23.34 1.81
C THR A 216 -9.98 24.12 0.54
N ARG A 217 -9.33 25.31 0.41
CA ARG A 217 -9.43 26.14 -0.80
C ARG A 217 -8.91 25.41 -2.05
N LEU A 218 -7.92 24.53 -1.89
CA LEU A 218 -7.39 23.74 -2.98
C LEU A 218 -8.48 22.84 -3.57
N GLY A 219 -9.22 22.13 -2.72
CA GLY A 219 -10.33 21.29 -3.18
C GLY A 219 -11.46 22.09 -3.85
N LEU A 220 -11.73 23.32 -3.40
CA LEU A 220 -12.69 24.20 -4.05
C LEU A 220 -12.23 24.57 -5.48
N PHE A 221 -10.97 24.99 -5.65
CA PHE A 221 -10.42 25.35 -6.95
C PHE A 221 -10.34 24.15 -7.89
N VAL A 222 -9.94 23.01 -7.36
CA VAL A 222 -9.89 21.75 -8.10
C VAL A 222 -11.28 21.42 -8.66
N ARG A 223 -12.33 21.43 -7.85
CA ARG A 223 -13.71 21.18 -8.31
C ARG A 223 -14.17 22.20 -9.33
N GLY A 224 -13.86 23.48 -9.13
CA GLY A 224 -14.20 24.54 -10.09
C GLY A 224 -13.54 24.33 -11.44
N VAL A 225 -12.26 24.00 -11.47
CA VAL A 225 -11.50 23.70 -12.72
C VAL A 225 -12.03 22.44 -13.41
N THR A 226 -12.40 21.42 -12.63
CA THR A 226 -12.95 20.16 -13.19
C THR A 226 -14.34 20.37 -13.82
N GLN A 227 -15.19 21.21 -13.19
CA GLN A 227 -16.52 21.48 -13.70
C GLN A 227 -16.49 22.31 -14.98
N ASN A 228 -15.77 23.43 -14.98
CA ASN A 228 -15.65 24.29 -16.14
C ASN A 228 -14.34 25.09 -16.11
N ARG A 229 -13.34 24.58 -16.81
CA ARG A 229 -11.99 25.16 -16.88
C ARG A 229 -11.96 26.60 -17.43
N PRO A 230 -12.67 26.92 -18.56
CA PRO A 230 -12.74 28.29 -19.06
C PRO A 230 -13.35 29.26 -18.06
N ILE A 231 -14.46 28.92 -17.44
CA ILE A 231 -15.11 29.79 -16.44
C ILE A 231 -14.21 30.00 -15.23
N ALA A 232 -13.60 28.94 -14.70
CA ALA A 232 -12.65 29.05 -13.59
C ALA A 232 -11.48 30.01 -13.91
N SER A 233 -10.96 29.95 -15.13
CA SER A 233 -9.91 30.87 -15.61
C SER A 233 -10.39 32.31 -15.66
N CYS A 234 -11.62 32.57 -16.16
CA CYS A 234 -12.23 33.90 -16.19
C CYS A 234 -12.45 34.47 -14.79
N MET A 235 -12.67 33.62 -13.78
CA MET A 235 -12.82 34.00 -12.37
C MET A 235 -11.44 34.23 -11.68
N GLY A 236 -10.34 34.25 -12.42
CA GLY A 236 -9.00 34.50 -11.91
C GLY A 236 -8.27 33.31 -11.32
N VAL A 237 -8.81 32.10 -11.45
CA VAL A 237 -8.14 30.87 -11.00
C VAL A 237 -7.02 30.52 -11.98
N ASN A 238 -5.79 30.40 -11.48
CA ASN A 238 -4.67 29.92 -12.27
C ASN A 238 -4.76 28.39 -12.45
N THR A 239 -5.45 27.97 -13.53
CA THR A 239 -5.71 26.55 -13.81
C THR A 239 -4.43 25.74 -13.93
N ALA A 240 -3.37 26.28 -14.53
CA ALA A 240 -2.08 25.59 -14.67
C ALA A 240 -1.41 25.27 -13.33
N ARG A 241 -1.55 26.14 -12.32
CA ARG A 241 -1.04 25.86 -10.96
C ARG A 241 -1.88 24.79 -10.27
N ILE A 242 -3.19 24.83 -10.46
CA ILE A 242 -4.11 23.84 -9.88
C ILE A 242 -3.80 22.45 -10.45
N ASP A 243 -3.55 22.35 -11.75
CA ASP A 243 -3.17 21.09 -12.38
C ASP A 243 -1.85 20.53 -11.80
N THR A 244 -0.83 21.40 -11.67
CA THR A 244 0.44 20.97 -11.07
C THR A 244 0.26 20.48 -9.65
N TYR A 245 -0.56 21.17 -8.82
CA TYR A 245 -0.81 20.73 -7.44
C TYR A 245 -1.62 19.44 -7.39
N ALA A 246 -2.62 19.27 -8.25
CA ALA A 246 -3.42 18.06 -8.34
C ALA A 246 -2.57 16.87 -8.77
N PHE A 247 -1.72 17.06 -9.78
CA PHE A 247 -0.82 16.00 -10.26
C PHE A 247 0.24 15.65 -9.20
N ALA A 248 0.82 16.65 -8.54
CA ALA A 248 1.77 16.45 -7.44
C ALA A 248 1.13 15.71 -6.26
N LEU A 249 -0.11 16.04 -5.90
CA LEU A 249 -0.85 15.36 -4.84
C LEU A 249 -1.09 13.88 -5.20
N GLY A 250 -1.59 13.60 -6.41
CA GLY A 250 -1.84 12.24 -6.87
C GLY A 250 -0.54 11.41 -6.94
N SER A 251 0.55 12.02 -7.44
CA SER A 251 1.87 11.41 -7.48
C SER A 251 2.45 11.15 -6.08
N GLY A 252 2.26 12.10 -5.15
CA GLY A 252 2.70 11.95 -3.76
C GLY A 252 1.98 10.80 -3.05
N ILE A 253 0.67 10.63 -3.30
CA ILE A 253 -0.11 9.50 -2.77
C ILE A 253 0.39 8.18 -3.37
N ALA A 254 0.74 8.15 -4.67
CA ALA A 254 1.39 6.98 -5.26
C ALA A 254 2.72 6.66 -4.56
N GLY A 255 3.52 7.69 -4.23
CA GLY A 255 4.74 7.51 -3.45
C GLY A 255 4.49 6.95 -2.05
N LEU A 256 3.42 7.37 -1.38
CA LEU A 256 3.00 6.78 -0.10
C LEU A 256 2.62 5.30 -0.23
N ALA A 257 1.93 4.93 -1.32
CA ALA A 257 1.64 3.53 -1.62
C ALA A 257 2.93 2.72 -1.84
N GLY A 258 3.94 3.33 -2.49
CA GLY A 258 5.28 2.74 -2.66
C GLY A 258 6.00 2.53 -1.32
N CYS A 259 5.93 3.52 -0.43
CA CYS A 259 6.48 3.40 0.93
C CYS A 259 5.77 2.31 1.76
N ALA A 260 4.46 2.12 1.58
CA ALA A 260 3.69 1.09 2.27
C ALA A 260 3.92 -0.32 1.70
N LEU A 261 4.38 -0.42 0.46
CA LEU A 261 4.68 -1.69 -0.21
C LEU A 261 6.11 -2.16 0.06
N SER A 262 7.04 -1.23 0.25
CA SER A 262 8.47 -1.52 0.52
C SER A 262 8.70 -2.04 1.93
#